data_77532ef66eadcdcf5b1265def986a43e
#
_entry.id   77532ef66eadcdcf5b1265def986a43e
#
_cell.length_a   1.000
_cell.length_b   1.000
_cell.length_c   1.000
_cell.angle_alpha   90.00
_cell.angle_beta   90.00
_cell.angle_gamma   90.00
#
_symmetry.space_group_name_H-M   'P 1'
#
loop_
_entity.id
_entity.type
_entity.pdbx_description
1 polymer ?
#
loop_
_entity_poly.entity_id
_entity_poly.type
_entity_poly.pdbx_seq_one_letter_code
_entity_poly.pdbx_strand_id
1 'polypeptide(L)'
;VPSNLNRLLIAWATSLILVVGGVLLMEATYTPPGPDTEDQPASDQNTDTPDDQAATAQEPLTANPPNGADDPATTSPTNIPAPGQLAETNNLPSQASAIPQGLPIQPLQDLMEQSNDGPLPKIASDGRKSYDMYAAPRISDRSLSRIAILVTDLGKKSRNTKRAIDDLPANVSLGFSVYGSNLHEWGQQARTKGHEVFLAVPMEPVNYPQNDPGPLTLLTDMSTRTNLSLLRSSLGKFSGYAGVVNYMGSRFTAAPESIRPILDELKRRGLMFIDNRDSRYSRAASQAQGINMPWAVNNGYVDNNLDAENIAIQLNELEKRARAQRTALGMARSYPVTIQAIKVWAATLEERGFVLVPVTSIAGQQALPR
;
A
#
# COMPACT_ATOMS: atom_id res chain seq x y z
N VAL A 1 -32.72 -13.87 -56.29
CA VAL A 1 -31.85 -14.00 -55.14
C VAL A 1 -32.56 -13.44 -53.93
N PRO A 2 -33.20 -14.23 -53.08
CA PRO A 2 -33.39 -13.84 -51.68
C PRO A 2 -33.30 -15.02 -50.67
N SER A 3 -32.26 -15.86 -50.74
CA SER A 3 -32.21 -17.05 -49.85
C SER A 3 -31.25 -16.90 -48.66
N ASN A 4 -30.36 -15.96 -48.66
CA ASN A 4 -29.36 -15.84 -47.62
C ASN A 4 -29.82 -15.04 -46.39
N LEU A 5 -30.72 -14.06 -46.58
CA LEU A 5 -31.24 -13.25 -45.48
C LEU A 5 -32.16 -14.04 -44.55
N ASN A 6 -33.03 -14.90 -45.12
CA ASN A 6 -33.90 -15.76 -44.33
C ASN A 6 -33.13 -16.82 -43.52
N ARG A 7 -32.02 -17.35 -44.04
CA ARG A 7 -31.16 -18.29 -43.32
C ARG A 7 -30.41 -17.61 -42.14
N LEU A 8 -30.01 -16.35 -42.33
CA LEU A 8 -29.37 -15.56 -41.27
C LEU A 8 -30.36 -15.24 -40.13
N LEU A 9 -31.58 -14.84 -40.50
CA LEU A 9 -32.65 -14.55 -39.49
C LEU A 9 -33.06 -15.80 -38.71
N ILE A 10 -33.15 -16.96 -39.37
CA ILE A 10 -33.41 -18.22 -38.66
C ILE A 10 -32.28 -18.62 -37.73
N ALA A 11 -31.03 -18.46 -38.13
CA ALA A 11 -29.87 -18.73 -37.30
C ALA A 11 -29.82 -17.81 -36.06
N TRP A 12 -30.18 -16.53 -36.20
CA TRP A 12 -30.27 -15.58 -35.09
C TRP A 12 -31.43 -15.91 -34.15
N ALA A 13 -32.60 -16.28 -34.69
CA ALA A 13 -33.75 -16.66 -33.87
C ALA A 13 -33.51 -17.97 -33.03
N THR A 14 -32.84 -18.95 -33.63
CA THR A 14 -32.49 -20.19 -32.90
C THR A 14 -31.44 -19.96 -31.85
N SER A 15 -30.44 -19.10 -32.10
CA SER A 15 -29.42 -18.72 -31.11
C SER A 15 -30.03 -17.96 -29.94
N LEU A 16 -30.97 -17.06 -30.17
CA LEU A 16 -31.66 -16.30 -29.13
C LEU A 16 -32.52 -17.21 -28.25
N ILE A 17 -33.25 -18.17 -28.86
CA ILE A 17 -34.07 -19.15 -28.12
C ILE A 17 -33.21 -20.06 -27.23
N LEU A 18 -32.02 -20.47 -27.69
CA LEU A 18 -31.11 -21.27 -26.90
C LEU A 18 -30.53 -20.51 -25.69
N VAL A 19 -30.21 -19.22 -25.89
CA VAL A 19 -29.67 -18.38 -24.80
C VAL A 19 -30.76 -18.07 -23.76
N VAL A 20 -31.97 -17.67 -24.21
CA VAL A 20 -33.08 -17.35 -23.31
C VAL A 20 -33.61 -18.63 -22.60
N GLY A 21 -33.70 -19.74 -23.31
CA GLY A 21 -34.08 -21.03 -22.73
C GLY A 21 -33.04 -21.54 -21.71
N GLY A 22 -31.75 -21.35 -21.95
CA GLY A 22 -30.67 -21.70 -21.02
C GLY A 22 -30.70 -20.88 -19.74
N VAL A 23 -30.97 -19.58 -19.82
CA VAL A 23 -31.11 -18.72 -18.64
C VAL A 23 -32.33 -19.08 -17.81
N LEU A 24 -33.50 -19.32 -18.43
CA LEU A 24 -34.71 -19.74 -17.72
C LEU A 24 -34.57 -21.12 -17.07
N LEU A 25 -33.83 -22.05 -17.68
CA LEU A 25 -33.55 -23.36 -17.06
C LEU A 25 -32.61 -23.23 -15.85
N MET A 26 -31.65 -22.31 -15.92
CA MET A 26 -30.70 -22.06 -14.83
C MET A 26 -31.38 -21.40 -13.61
N GLU A 27 -32.32 -20.49 -13.82
CA GLU A 27 -33.13 -19.94 -12.72
C GLU A 27 -34.08 -20.96 -12.09
N ALA A 28 -34.64 -21.89 -12.88
CA ALA A 28 -35.55 -22.92 -12.38
C ALA A 28 -34.85 -24.05 -11.59
N THR A 29 -33.51 -24.18 -11.72
CA THR A 29 -32.70 -25.20 -11.02
C THR A 29 -31.83 -24.65 -9.92
N TYR A 30 -31.79 -23.32 -9.73
CA TYR A 30 -31.02 -22.70 -8.65
C TYR A 30 -31.72 -22.82 -7.32
N THR A 31 -31.18 -23.70 -6.46
CA THR A 31 -31.55 -23.75 -5.04
C THR A 31 -30.47 -22.97 -4.27
N PRO A 32 -30.81 -21.84 -3.62
CA PRO A 32 -29.84 -21.14 -2.81
C PRO A 32 -29.39 -21.99 -1.62
N PRO A 33 -28.12 -22.00 -1.23
CA PRO A 33 -27.67 -22.65 -0.01
C PRO A 33 -28.40 -22.06 1.19
N GLY A 34 -28.92 -22.95 2.06
CA GLY A 34 -29.58 -22.57 3.32
C GLY A 34 -28.58 -21.82 4.24
N PRO A 35 -29.09 -21.06 5.22
CA PRO A 35 -28.21 -20.37 6.16
C PRO A 35 -27.38 -21.40 6.95
N ASP A 36 -26.05 -21.23 6.89
CA ASP A 36 -25.12 -22.04 7.67
C ASP A 36 -25.45 -21.89 9.16
N THR A 37 -25.76 -23.02 9.79
CA THR A 37 -25.82 -23.13 11.25
C THR A 37 -24.44 -22.93 11.81
N GLU A 38 -24.27 -21.87 12.61
CA GLU A 38 -23.07 -21.63 13.40
C GLU A 38 -22.75 -22.86 14.26
N ASP A 39 -21.57 -23.46 14.00
CA ASP A 39 -20.97 -24.43 14.89
C ASP A 39 -20.52 -23.71 16.17
N GLN A 40 -21.25 -23.95 17.26
CA GLN A 40 -20.77 -23.64 18.61
C GLN A 40 -19.64 -24.62 18.98
N PRO A 41 -18.55 -24.15 19.57
CA PRO A 41 -17.52 -25.04 20.08
C PRO A 41 -18.04 -25.80 21.30
N ALA A 42 -17.85 -27.10 21.29
CA ALA A 42 -18.16 -28.04 22.36
C ALA A 42 -17.41 -27.62 23.66
N SER A 43 -18.19 -27.51 24.73
CA SER A 43 -17.68 -27.38 26.09
C SER A 43 -17.29 -28.75 26.63
N ASP A 44 -16.01 -29.00 26.79
CA ASP A 44 -15.52 -30.10 27.61
C ASP A 44 -15.72 -29.76 29.09
N GLN A 45 -16.65 -30.47 29.70
CA GLN A 45 -16.74 -30.59 31.15
C GLN A 45 -15.69 -31.60 31.63
N ASN A 46 -14.79 -31.19 32.48
CA ASN A 46 -14.14 -32.09 33.40
C ASN A 46 -14.19 -31.49 34.80
N THR A 47 -14.98 -32.17 35.62
CA THR A 47 -15.11 -32.04 37.06
C THR A 47 -13.86 -32.56 37.71
N ASP A 48 -13.31 -31.80 38.66
CA ASP A 48 -12.85 -32.30 39.97
C ASP A 48 -12.47 -31.11 40.87
N THR A 49 -13.19 -30.96 41.96
CA THR A 49 -12.87 -30.25 43.19
C THR A 49 -12.39 -31.32 44.20
N PRO A 50 -11.78 -31.04 45.36
CA PRO A 50 -11.99 -29.89 46.25
C PRO A 50 -10.80 -29.36 47.07
N ASP A 51 -11.12 -28.38 47.95
CA ASP A 51 -10.51 -27.94 49.22
C ASP A 51 -9.29 -27.01 49.14
N ASP A 52 -9.12 -26.01 49.93
CA ASP A 52 -9.78 -25.48 51.15
C ASP A 52 -9.20 -24.11 51.56
N GLN A 53 -10.02 -23.26 52.20
CA GLN A 53 -9.68 -22.22 53.20
C GLN A 53 -8.89 -20.97 52.77
N ALA A 54 -9.35 -19.83 52.94
CA ALA A 54 -10.10 -19.07 53.93
C ALA A 54 -9.45 -17.68 54.15
N ALA A 55 -10.32 -16.70 54.21
CA ALA A 55 -10.22 -15.46 55.03
C ALA A 55 -9.25 -14.35 54.54
N THR A 56 -9.55 -13.09 54.52
CA THR A 56 -10.52 -12.24 55.22
C THR A 56 -10.62 -10.88 54.53
N ALA A 57 -11.79 -10.29 54.59
CA ALA A 57 -12.12 -8.93 54.19
C ALA A 57 -11.40 -7.85 55.01
N GLN A 58 -11.27 -6.64 54.42
CA GLN A 58 -11.67 -5.38 55.04
C GLN A 58 -11.50 -4.19 54.06
N GLU A 59 -12.59 -3.60 53.73
CA GLU A 59 -12.78 -2.16 53.43
C GLU A 59 -13.12 -1.42 54.70
N PRO A 60 -13.40 -0.09 54.70
CA PRO A 60 -12.72 1.09 54.13
C PRO A 60 -12.44 2.14 55.22
N LEU A 61 -11.74 3.23 54.92
CA LEU A 61 -11.94 4.48 55.68
C LEU A 61 -11.64 5.75 54.87
N THR A 62 -12.66 6.56 54.81
CA THR A 62 -12.77 7.95 54.41
C THR A 62 -11.95 8.89 55.29
N ALA A 63 -11.44 10.00 54.74
CA ALA A 63 -11.54 11.31 55.33
C ALA A 63 -10.91 12.43 54.45
N ASN A 64 -11.70 13.42 54.17
CA ASN A 64 -11.38 14.79 53.75
C ASN A 64 -11.34 15.73 54.96
N PRO A 65 -11.15 17.08 54.80
CA PRO A 65 -9.90 17.86 54.77
C PRO A 65 -9.72 18.73 56.06
N PRO A 66 -8.85 19.74 56.13
CA PRO A 66 -9.40 21.09 56.20
C PRO A 66 -8.58 22.24 55.52
N ASN A 67 -9.35 23.29 55.31
CA ASN A 67 -9.07 24.64 54.95
C ASN A 67 -7.96 25.36 55.74
N GLY A 68 -7.37 26.37 55.11
CA GLY A 68 -6.66 27.46 55.79
C GLY A 68 -6.35 28.58 54.79
N ALA A 69 -7.14 29.66 54.90
CA ALA A 69 -7.03 30.93 54.23
C ALA A 69 -5.77 31.70 54.67
N ASP A 70 -5.29 32.57 53.75
CA ASP A 70 -5.09 34.00 54.00
C ASP A 70 -4.47 34.68 52.77
N ASP A 71 -5.20 35.66 52.26
CA ASP A 71 -4.77 36.83 51.48
C ASP A 71 -4.30 37.93 52.47
N PRO A 72 -3.57 38.99 52.15
CA PRO A 72 -3.85 39.90 51.03
C PRO A 72 -2.68 40.77 50.48
N ALA A 73 -3.02 41.51 49.45
CA ALA A 73 -2.64 42.89 49.16
C ALA A 73 -1.55 43.19 48.09
N THR A 74 -2.02 43.66 46.96
CA THR A 74 -1.87 45.04 46.41
C THR A 74 -0.49 45.43 45.85
N THR A 75 -0.37 45.63 44.55
CA THR A 75 -0.26 46.94 43.88
C THR A 75 -0.16 46.79 42.35
N SER A 76 -1.05 47.44 41.65
CA SER A 76 -0.83 47.94 40.28
C SER A 76 0.00 49.23 40.31
N PRO A 77 0.66 49.69 39.24
CA PRO A 77 -0.08 50.30 38.15
C PRO A 77 0.46 50.08 36.71
N THR A 78 -0.49 50.01 35.81
CA THR A 78 -0.61 50.66 34.51
C THR A 78 0.65 51.14 33.78
N ASN A 79 0.87 50.59 32.58
CA ASN A 79 1.29 51.40 31.45
C ASN A 79 0.74 50.82 30.13
N ILE A 80 -0.23 51.55 29.56
CA ILE A 80 -0.75 51.35 28.21
C ILE A 80 0.05 52.26 27.28
N PRO A 81 0.66 51.82 26.21
CA PRO A 81 0.90 52.65 25.04
C PRO A 81 -0.11 52.36 23.94
N ALA A 82 -0.55 53.46 23.33
CA ALA A 82 -1.55 53.59 22.29
C ALA A 82 -1.19 52.91 20.94
N PRO A 83 -2.17 52.80 20.01
CA PRO A 83 -2.11 51.95 18.84
C PRO A 83 -1.31 52.58 17.69
N GLY A 84 -0.37 51.84 17.15
CA GLY A 84 0.36 52.27 15.98
C GLY A 84 1.21 51.15 15.38
N GLN A 85 0.82 50.80 14.16
CA GLN A 85 1.53 49.96 13.21
C GLN A 85 1.35 48.42 13.36
N LEU A 86 0.39 47.93 12.61
CA LEU A 86 0.32 46.58 12.09
C LEU A 86 1.60 46.30 11.27
N ALA A 87 2.57 45.69 11.89
CA ALA A 87 3.61 45.01 11.14
C ALA A 87 3.00 43.68 10.69
N GLU A 88 2.80 43.57 9.40
CA GLU A 88 2.51 42.31 8.72
C GLU A 88 3.66 41.34 8.98
N THR A 89 3.49 40.41 9.91
CA THR A 89 4.28 39.18 9.96
C THR A 89 3.42 38.05 9.41
N ASN A 90 3.10 38.15 8.13
CA ASN A 90 2.76 37.02 7.30
C ASN A 90 4.06 36.29 6.92
N ASN A 91 4.53 35.42 7.76
CA ASN A 91 5.44 34.35 7.41
C ASN A 91 5.22 33.18 8.34
N LEU A 92 4.04 32.58 8.28
CA LEU A 92 3.94 31.13 8.42
C LEU A 92 4.56 30.57 7.13
N PRO A 93 5.60 29.72 7.19
CA PRO A 93 5.97 28.96 6.02
C PRO A 93 4.79 28.02 5.74
N SER A 94 3.95 28.43 4.80
CA SER A 94 3.10 27.50 4.05
C SER A 94 4.07 26.51 3.37
N GLN A 95 4.37 25.41 4.03
CA GLN A 95 4.90 24.24 3.34
C GLN A 95 3.75 23.63 2.51
N ALA A 96 3.25 24.45 1.57
CA ALA A 96 2.65 23.90 0.38
C ALA A 96 3.68 22.92 -0.16
N SER A 97 3.32 21.65 -0.17
CA SER A 97 4.11 20.52 -0.69
C SER A 97 4.84 20.95 -1.96
N ALA A 98 6.09 21.38 -1.83
CA ALA A 98 6.92 21.70 -2.98
C ALA A 98 6.98 20.40 -3.78
N ILE A 99 6.39 20.40 -4.98
CA ILE A 99 6.54 19.30 -5.93
C ILE A 99 8.03 19.07 -6.06
N PRO A 100 8.53 17.87 -5.74
CA PRO A 100 9.95 17.62 -5.82
C PRO A 100 10.42 17.96 -7.23
N GLN A 101 11.26 18.99 -7.36
CA GLN A 101 11.87 19.32 -8.64
C GLN A 101 12.76 18.13 -9.01
N GLY A 102 12.39 17.37 -10.05
CA GLY A 102 13.29 16.36 -10.56
C GLY A 102 12.72 15.01 -10.99
N LEU A 103 11.44 14.69 -10.73
CA LEU A 103 10.86 13.45 -11.29
C LEU A 103 10.63 13.62 -12.80
N PRO A 104 11.19 12.74 -13.65
CA PRO A 104 10.90 12.75 -15.08
C PRO A 104 9.43 12.46 -15.32
N ILE A 105 8.68 13.43 -15.87
CA ILE A 105 7.26 13.28 -16.18
C ILE A 105 7.10 12.21 -17.26
N GLN A 106 7.90 12.31 -18.33
CA GLN A 106 7.92 11.32 -19.40
C GLN A 106 8.92 10.21 -19.09
N PRO A 107 8.62 8.95 -19.51
CA PRO A 107 9.60 7.87 -19.40
C PRO A 107 10.86 8.18 -20.21
N LEU A 108 12.03 7.98 -19.62
CA LEU A 108 13.34 8.19 -20.24
C LEU A 108 13.63 7.05 -21.22
N GLN A 109 13.85 7.37 -22.50
CA GLN A 109 14.02 6.40 -23.59
C GLN A 109 15.26 5.50 -23.40
N ASP A 110 16.33 6.04 -22.83
CA ASP A 110 17.58 5.32 -22.56
C ASP A 110 17.47 4.31 -21.39
N LEU A 111 16.40 4.42 -20.58
CA LEU A 111 16.06 3.45 -19.51
C LEU A 111 15.06 2.39 -19.98
N MET A 112 14.76 2.31 -21.26
CA MET A 112 13.80 1.34 -21.82
C MET A 112 14.39 0.59 -23.02
N GLU A 113 13.97 -0.66 -23.16
CA GLU A 113 14.14 -1.46 -24.38
C GLU A 113 12.79 -1.85 -24.91
N GLN A 114 12.61 -1.79 -26.23
CA GLN A 114 11.39 -2.26 -26.88
C GLN A 114 11.39 -3.80 -26.92
N SER A 115 10.25 -4.38 -26.61
CA SER A 115 10.05 -5.83 -26.67
C SER A 115 8.64 -6.18 -27.16
N ASN A 116 8.40 -7.46 -27.44
CA ASN A 116 7.05 -7.94 -27.77
C ASN A 116 6.05 -7.79 -26.60
N ASP A 117 6.56 -7.68 -25.37
CA ASP A 117 5.76 -7.45 -24.17
C ASP A 117 5.47 -5.97 -23.89
N GLY A 118 6.00 -5.06 -24.72
CA GLY A 118 5.98 -3.62 -24.53
C GLY A 118 7.35 -3.07 -24.07
N PRO A 119 7.40 -1.80 -23.63
CA PRO A 119 8.63 -1.16 -23.19
C PRO A 119 9.10 -1.73 -21.84
N LEU A 120 10.22 -2.45 -21.83
CA LEU A 120 10.80 -3.02 -20.61
C LEU A 120 11.88 -2.11 -20.02
N PRO A 121 11.94 -1.96 -18.68
CA PRO A 121 13.03 -1.24 -18.05
C PRO A 121 14.40 -1.90 -18.33
N LYS A 122 15.43 -1.06 -18.50
CA LYS A 122 16.82 -1.48 -18.59
C LYS A 122 17.72 -0.50 -17.83
N ILE A 123 18.93 -0.92 -17.53
CA ILE A 123 20.00 -0.02 -17.06
C ILE A 123 20.55 0.69 -18.31
N ALA A 124 20.65 2.02 -18.24
CA ALA A 124 21.23 2.83 -19.32
C ALA A 124 22.73 2.52 -19.50
N SER A 125 23.28 2.85 -20.66
CA SER A 125 24.71 2.62 -20.98
C SER A 125 25.68 3.36 -20.04
N ASP A 126 25.24 4.45 -19.43
CA ASP A 126 25.98 5.23 -18.42
C ASP A 126 25.77 4.74 -16.98
N GLY A 127 25.02 3.63 -16.79
CA GLY A 127 24.77 3.01 -15.50
C GLY A 127 23.56 3.55 -14.75
N ARG A 128 22.83 4.55 -15.26
CA ARG A 128 21.59 5.04 -14.64
C ARG A 128 20.53 3.94 -14.61
N LYS A 129 19.74 3.92 -13.53
CA LYS A 129 18.72 2.91 -13.27
C LYS A 129 17.36 3.56 -13.04
N SER A 130 16.28 2.86 -13.39
CA SER A 130 14.91 3.29 -13.11
C SER A 130 14.70 3.60 -11.62
N TYR A 131 15.26 2.76 -10.73
CA TYR A 131 15.22 3.01 -9.28
C TYR A 131 15.76 4.39 -8.87
N ASP A 132 16.83 4.85 -9.49
CA ASP A 132 17.45 6.13 -9.15
C ASP A 132 16.76 7.31 -9.85
N MET A 133 16.40 7.11 -11.12
CA MET A 133 15.87 8.18 -11.97
C MET A 133 14.39 8.51 -11.74
N TYR A 134 13.60 7.53 -11.27
CA TYR A 134 12.19 7.73 -10.90
C TYR A 134 11.98 7.78 -9.40
N ALA A 135 13.04 7.90 -8.61
CA ALA A 135 12.99 8.22 -7.20
C ALA A 135 12.65 9.70 -6.98
N ALA A 136 11.72 9.99 -6.10
CA ALA A 136 11.51 11.35 -5.64
C ALA A 136 12.72 11.86 -4.84
N PRO A 137 12.94 13.18 -4.74
CA PRO A 137 14.07 13.73 -4.01
C PRO A 137 14.14 13.16 -2.59
N ARG A 138 15.32 12.62 -2.25
CA ARG A 138 15.53 11.99 -0.94
C ARG A 138 15.61 13.06 0.13
N ILE A 139 14.82 12.92 1.18
CA ILE A 139 14.96 13.73 2.38
C ILE A 139 16.21 13.24 3.12
N SER A 140 17.26 14.05 3.16
CA SER A 140 18.56 13.71 3.74
C SER A 140 18.58 13.85 5.26
N ASP A 141 17.65 14.59 5.85
CA ASP A 141 17.57 14.76 7.30
C ASP A 141 17.23 13.42 7.97
N ARG A 142 18.17 12.95 8.79
CA ARG A 142 18.06 11.72 9.57
C ARG A 142 17.76 11.98 11.06
N SER A 143 17.53 13.22 11.45
CA SER A 143 17.18 13.58 12.83
C SER A 143 15.83 13.00 13.24
N LEU A 144 14.85 13.06 12.35
CA LEU A 144 13.50 12.53 12.55
C LEU A 144 13.40 11.06 12.13
N SER A 145 12.43 10.36 12.74
CA SER A 145 12.06 9.03 12.29
C SER A 145 11.24 9.13 11.00
N ARG A 146 11.55 8.26 10.02
CA ARG A 146 11.02 8.32 8.65
C ARG A 146 9.92 7.31 8.45
N ILE A 147 8.80 7.76 7.91
CA ILE A 147 7.68 6.91 7.54
C ILE A 147 7.44 7.04 6.04
N ALA A 148 7.37 5.90 5.36
CA ALA A 148 6.92 5.83 3.98
C ALA A 148 5.53 5.20 3.92
N ILE A 149 4.71 5.66 2.99
CA ILE A 149 3.41 5.07 2.68
C ILE A 149 3.39 4.69 1.19
N LEU A 150 2.94 3.47 0.90
CA LEU A 150 2.67 2.99 -0.45
C LEU A 150 1.17 2.71 -0.59
N VAL A 151 0.50 3.48 -1.42
CA VAL A 151 -0.92 3.24 -1.77
C VAL A 151 -1.00 2.43 -3.04
N THR A 152 -1.64 1.26 -2.97
CA THR A 152 -1.75 0.28 -4.08
C THR A 152 -3.17 0.21 -4.68
N ASP A 153 -3.38 -0.73 -5.59
CA ASP A 153 -4.63 -0.96 -6.33
C ASP A 153 -5.04 0.19 -7.28
N LEU A 154 -4.08 1.04 -7.64
CA LEU A 154 -4.32 2.13 -8.59
C LEU A 154 -4.43 1.62 -10.03
N GLY A 155 -5.10 2.39 -10.88
CA GLY A 155 -5.40 2.03 -12.26
C GLY A 155 -6.68 1.21 -12.45
N LYS A 156 -7.20 0.53 -11.41
CA LYS A 156 -8.41 -0.31 -11.50
C LYS A 156 -9.70 0.52 -11.48
N LYS A 157 -9.76 1.58 -10.66
CA LYS A 157 -10.90 2.49 -10.52
C LYS A 157 -10.44 3.92 -10.72
N SER A 158 -10.79 4.53 -11.86
CA SER A 158 -10.32 5.86 -12.24
C SER A 158 -10.58 6.94 -11.20
N ARG A 159 -11.77 6.93 -10.55
CA ARG A 159 -12.11 7.88 -9.49
C ARG A 159 -11.17 7.79 -8.28
N ASN A 160 -10.86 6.56 -7.84
CA ASN A 160 -9.97 6.35 -6.70
C ASN A 160 -8.53 6.68 -7.08
N THR A 161 -8.10 6.32 -8.29
CA THR A 161 -6.78 6.64 -8.82
C THR A 161 -6.56 8.14 -8.88
N LYS A 162 -7.51 8.88 -9.48
CA LYS A 162 -7.45 10.34 -9.54
C LYS A 162 -7.40 10.96 -8.15
N ARG A 163 -8.25 10.50 -7.22
CA ARG A 163 -8.25 10.98 -5.84
C ARG A 163 -6.92 10.74 -5.14
N ALA A 164 -6.31 9.55 -5.29
CA ALA A 164 -5.02 9.26 -4.69
C ALA A 164 -3.92 10.20 -5.22
N ILE A 165 -3.90 10.46 -6.53
CA ILE A 165 -2.93 11.35 -7.18
C ILE A 165 -3.13 12.82 -6.75
N ASP A 166 -4.37 13.27 -6.60
CA ASP A 166 -4.65 14.69 -6.34
C ASP A 166 -4.63 15.05 -4.85
N ASP A 167 -5.05 14.13 -3.98
CA ASP A 167 -5.30 14.42 -2.58
C ASP A 167 -4.15 14.02 -1.64
N LEU A 168 -3.32 13.04 -2.02
CA LEU A 168 -2.22 12.59 -1.18
C LEU A 168 -1.00 13.51 -1.30
N PRO A 169 -0.21 13.69 -0.22
CA PRO A 169 1.08 14.38 -0.32
C PRO A 169 2.03 13.69 -1.31
N ALA A 170 2.84 14.45 -2.02
CA ALA A 170 3.78 13.97 -3.04
C ALA A 170 4.74 12.87 -2.52
N ASN A 171 5.07 12.91 -1.23
CA ASN A 171 5.93 11.90 -0.58
C ASN A 171 5.23 10.54 -0.36
N VAL A 172 3.93 10.41 -0.64
CA VAL A 172 3.24 9.11 -0.68
C VAL A 172 3.54 8.45 -2.02
N SER A 173 4.11 7.26 -2.01
CA SER A 173 4.38 6.46 -3.22
C SER A 173 3.13 5.73 -3.69
N LEU A 174 3.00 5.53 -5.00
CA LEU A 174 1.81 5.00 -5.65
C LEU A 174 2.10 3.70 -6.41
N GLY A 175 1.33 2.65 -6.12
CA GLY A 175 1.45 1.32 -6.73
C GLY A 175 0.31 1.02 -7.70
N PHE A 176 0.63 0.86 -8.98
CA PHE A 176 -0.35 0.60 -10.05
C PHE A 176 -0.47 -0.90 -10.32
N SER A 177 -1.72 -1.35 -10.44
CA SER A 177 -2.00 -2.74 -10.81
C SER A 177 -1.68 -2.99 -12.28
N VAL A 178 -1.07 -4.14 -12.61
CA VAL A 178 -0.86 -4.59 -14.00
C VAL A 178 -2.17 -4.75 -14.79
N TYR A 179 -3.29 -4.85 -14.09
CA TYR A 179 -4.63 -4.96 -14.68
C TYR A 179 -5.37 -3.62 -14.77
N GLY A 180 -4.69 -2.52 -14.47
CA GLY A 180 -5.27 -1.19 -14.60
C GLY A 180 -5.41 -0.77 -16.05
N SER A 181 -6.33 0.15 -16.31
CA SER A 181 -6.46 0.84 -17.59
C SER A 181 -5.72 2.17 -17.56
N ASN A 182 -5.30 2.67 -18.74
CA ASN A 182 -4.65 3.98 -18.93
C ASN A 182 -3.41 4.19 -18.03
N LEU A 183 -2.65 3.11 -17.78
CA LEU A 183 -1.53 3.10 -16.83
C LEU A 183 -0.45 4.12 -17.19
N HIS A 184 -0.19 4.32 -18.49
CA HIS A 184 0.79 5.29 -18.94
C HIS A 184 0.42 6.72 -18.53
N GLU A 185 -0.82 7.11 -18.77
CA GLU A 185 -1.36 8.44 -18.44
C GLU A 185 -1.40 8.66 -16.92
N TRP A 186 -1.88 7.66 -16.17
CA TRP A 186 -1.89 7.73 -14.71
C TRP A 186 -0.47 7.84 -14.12
N GLY A 187 0.49 7.09 -14.66
CA GLY A 187 1.88 7.18 -14.26
C GLY A 187 2.48 8.57 -14.51
N GLN A 188 2.15 9.20 -15.66
CA GLN A 188 2.56 10.58 -15.96
C GLN A 188 1.94 11.58 -14.99
N GLN A 189 0.63 11.48 -14.75
CA GLN A 189 -0.08 12.36 -13.80
C GLN A 189 0.49 12.23 -12.40
N ALA A 190 0.76 11.00 -11.93
CA ALA A 190 1.38 10.74 -10.63
C ALA A 190 2.74 11.42 -10.52
N ARG A 191 3.62 11.26 -11.51
CA ARG A 191 4.94 11.90 -11.51
C ARG A 191 4.86 13.43 -11.63
N THR A 192 3.90 13.96 -12.38
CA THR A 192 3.64 15.41 -12.46
C THR A 192 3.28 15.99 -11.08
N LYS A 193 2.61 15.20 -10.23
CA LYS A 193 2.29 15.56 -8.84
C LYS A 193 3.43 15.25 -7.86
N GLY A 194 4.53 14.68 -8.33
CA GLY A 194 5.71 14.37 -7.53
C GLY A 194 5.71 13.00 -6.84
N HIS A 195 4.74 12.14 -7.14
CA HIS A 195 4.68 10.81 -6.56
C HIS A 195 5.66 9.83 -7.23
N GLU A 196 6.38 9.05 -6.43
CA GLU A 196 7.04 7.84 -6.92
C GLU A 196 6.01 6.82 -7.37
N VAL A 197 6.33 6.12 -8.45
CA VAL A 197 5.46 5.11 -9.04
C VAL A 197 6.09 3.73 -8.95
N PHE A 198 5.28 2.73 -8.58
CA PHE A 198 5.63 1.31 -8.52
C PHE A 198 4.61 0.48 -9.30
N LEU A 199 5.03 -0.69 -9.77
CA LEU A 199 4.19 -1.66 -10.44
C LEU A 199 3.85 -2.82 -9.51
N ALA A 200 2.58 -3.15 -9.33
CA ALA A 200 2.14 -4.28 -8.53
C ALA A 200 2.06 -5.55 -9.40
N VAL A 201 2.98 -6.50 -9.16
CA VAL A 201 3.08 -7.76 -9.89
C VAL A 201 2.38 -8.88 -9.12
N PRO A 202 1.40 -9.58 -9.73
CA PRO A 202 0.65 -10.65 -9.06
C PRO A 202 1.52 -11.88 -8.84
N MET A 203 1.46 -12.43 -7.62
CA MET A 203 2.20 -13.61 -7.20
C MET A 203 1.28 -14.55 -6.41
N GLU A 204 1.59 -15.85 -6.44
CA GLU A 204 0.79 -16.93 -5.87
C GLU A 204 0.56 -16.78 -4.37
N PRO A 205 -0.70 -16.70 -3.89
CA PRO A 205 -1.04 -16.82 -2.48
C PRO A 205 -1.12 -18.30 -2.04
N VAL A 206 -1.11 -18.54 -0.73
CA VAL A 206 -1.16 -19.91 -0.16
C VAL A 206 -2.46 -20.65 -0.50
N ASN A 207 -3.53 -19.92 -0.74
CA ASN A 207 -4.85 -20.46 -1.06
C ASN A 207 -5.21 -20.32 -2.56
N TYR A 208 -4.21 -20.27 -3.44
CA TYR A 208 -4.42 -20.40 -4.88
C TYR A 208 -4.94 -21.82 -5.20
N PRO A 209 -5.93 -22.01 -6.11
CA PRO A 209 -6.56 -21.02 -6.97
C PRO A 209 -7.81 -20.32 -6.39
N GLN A 210 -8.22 -20.59 -5.14
CA GLN A 210 -9.41 -19.97 -4.55
C GLN A 210 -9.28 -18.42 -4.53
N ASN A 211 -8.10 -17.91 -4.21
CA ASN A 211 -7.74 -16.50 -4.38
C ASN A 211 -6.79 -16.39 -5.58
N ASP A 212 -7.35 -16.16 -6.77
CA ASP A 212 -6.56 -15.98 -7.99
C ASP A 212 -6.23 -14.50 -8.22
N PRO A 213 -4.94 -14.12 -8.20
CA PRO A 213 -4.52 -12.75 -8.50
C PRO A 213 -4.66 -12.35 -9.98
N GLY A 214 -5.00 -13.30 -10.86
CA GLY A 214 -5.27 -13.08 -12.28
C GLY A 214 -4.23 -13.72 -13.23
N PRO A 215 -4.40 -13.55 -14.55
CA PRO A 215 -3.70 -14.33 -15.58
C PRO A 215 -2.19 -14.08 -15.67
N LEU A 216 -1.66 -13.02 -15.05
CA LEU A 216 -0.21 -12.75 -15.01
C LEU A 216 0.44 -13.21 -13.71
N THR A 217 -0.24 -14.05 -12.93
CA THR A 217 0.26 -14.54 -11.63
C THR A 217 1.49 -15.41 -11.79
N LEU A 218 2.55 -15.08 -11.07
CA LEU A 218 3.75 -15.91 -10.94
C LEU A 218 3.44 -17.05 -9.98
N LEU A 219 3.63 -18.32 -10.42
CA LEU A 219 3.29 -19.52 -9.66
C LEU A 219 4.53 -20.37 -9.34
N THR A 220 4.54 -20.98 -8.15
CA THR A 220 5.67 -21.77 -7.67
C THR A 220 5.84 -23.09 -8.45
N ASP A 221 4.78 -23.62 -9.04
CA ASP A 221 4.78 -24.85 -9.86
C ASP A 221 5.13 -24.61 -11.35
N MET A 222 5.21 -23.34 -11.77
CA MET A 222 5.65 -22.99 -13.13
C MET A 222 7.16 -22.97 -13.25
N SER A 223 7.65 -23.24 -14.47
CA SER A 223 9.08 -23.10 -14.77
C SER A 223 9.56 -21.66 -14.59
N THR A 224 10.83 -21.48 -14.22
CA THR A 224 11.46 -20.14 -14.16
C THR A 224 11.29 -19.37 -15.48
N ARG A 225 11.39 -20.05 -16.63
CA ARG A 225 11.19 -19.44 -17.96
C ARG A 225 9.78 -18.86 -18.09
N THR A 226 8.77 -19.61 -17.69
CA THR A 226 7.36 -19.18 -17.74
C THR A 226 7.13 -17.98 -16.81
N ASN A 227 7.59 -18.06 -15.56
CA ASN A 227 7.49 -16.95 -14.60
C ASN A 227 8.21 -15.68 -15.08
N LEU A 228 9.39 -15.81 -15.69
CA LEU A 228 10.10 -14.67 -16.28
C LEU A 228 9.36 -14.08 -17.50
N SER A 229 8.65 -14.89 -18.28
CA SER A 229 7.79 -14.39 -19.36
C SER A 229 6.60 -13.59 -18.81
N LEU A 230 5.89 -14.13 -17.81
CA LEU A 230 4.78 -13.44 -17.14
C LEU A 230 5.26 -12.15 -16.45
N LEU A 231 6.44 -12.17 -15.83
CA LEU A 231 7.05 -10.96 -15.27
C LEU A 231 7.28 -9.90 -16.35
N ARG A 232 7.87 -10.25 -17.50
CA ARG A 232 8.08 -9.28 -18.60
C ARG A 232 6.78 -8.74 -19.14
N SER A 233 5.77 -9.58 -19.34
CA SER A 233 4.44 -9.13 -19.73
C SER A 233 3.79 -8.18 -18.72
N SER A 234 4.11 -8.35 -17.43
CA SER A 234 3.72 -7.40 -16.37
C SER A 234 4.51 -6.10 -16.48
N LEU A 235 5.85 -6.17 -16.58
CA LEU A 235 6.74 -5.01 -16.65
C LEU A 235 6.46 -4.12 -17.88
N GLY A 236 6.05 -4.72 -18.99
CA GLY A 236 5.76 -4.01 -20.26
C GLY A 236 4.43 -3.23 -20.27
N LYS A 237 3.61 -3.30 -19.20
CA LYS A 237 2.31 -2.62 -19.17
C LYS A 237 2.40 -1.09 -19.26
N PHE A 238 3.43 -0.52 -18.69
CA PHE A 238 3.78 0.91 -18.82
C PHE A 238 5.23 1.13 -18.37
N SER A 239 5.71 2.38 -18.43
CA SER A 239 7.10 2.74 -18.11
C SER A 239 7.17 3.89 -17.13
N GLY A 240 8.36 4.12 -16.54
CA GLY A 240 8.60 5.25 -15.65
C GLY A 240 8.22 4.97 -14.21
N TYR A 241 8.47 3.76 -13.75
CA TYR A 241 8.33 3.35 -12.34
C TYR A 241 9.71 3.01 -11.74
N ALA A 242 9.86 3.24 -10.43
CA ALA A 242 11.10 3.01 -9.70
C ALA A 242 11.33 1.54 -9.34
N GLY A 243 10.26 0.74 -9.29
CA GLY A 243 10.36 -0.65 -8.86
C GLY A 243 9.04 -1.40 -8.88
N VAL A 244 9.07 -2.56 -8.27
CA VAL A 244 7.97 -3.53 -8.23
C VAL A 244 7.60 -3.81 -6.78
N VAL A 245 6.30 -3.95 -6.52
CA VAL A 245 5.74 -4.52 -5.30
C VAL A 245 4.97 -5.80 -5.66
N ASN A 246 5.08 -6.86 -4.86
CA ASN A 246 4.22 -8.03 -5.08
C ASN A 246 2.78 -7.74 -4.68
N TYR A 247 1.83 -8.17 -5.49
CA TYR A 247 0.41 -8.23 -5.18
C TYR A 247 0.08 -9.66 -4.77
N MET A 248 -0.47 -9.86 -3.56
CA MET A 248 -0.53 -11.17 -2.91
C MET A 248 0.87 -11.81 -2.80
N GLY A 249 1.00 -13.12 -2.99
CA GLY A 249 2.30 -13.78 -3.07
C GLY A 249 2.74 -14.45 -1.78
N SER A 250 1.83 -14.72 -0.84
CA SER A 250 2.18 -15.35 0.44
C SER A 250 2.85 -16.72 0.29
N ARG A 251 2.59 -17.46 -0.80
CA ARG A 251 3.30 -18.71 -1.14
C ARG A 251 4.56 -18.43 -1.96
N PHE A 252 4.46 -17.63 -3.01
CA PHE A 252 5.56 -17.38 -3.93
C PHE A 252 6.78 -16.73 -3.26
N THR A 253 6.55 -15.70 -2.43
CA THR A 253 7.63 -15.00 -1.72
C THR A 253 8.24 -15.82 -0.59
N ALA A 254 7.57 -16.86 -0.11
CA ALA A 254 8.09 -17.80 0.88
C ALA A 254 8.98 -18.90 0.28
N ALA A 255 8.98 -19.09 -1.06
CA ALA A 255 9.77 -20.06 -1.80
C ALA A 255 11.03 -19.40 -2.39
N PRO A 256 12.23 -19.59 -1.78
CA PRO A 256 13.46 -18.92 -2.21
C PRO A 256 13.83 -19.22 -3.67
N GLU A 257 13.62 -20.45 -4.11
CA GLU A 257 13.90 -20.93 -5.48
C GLU A 257 13.00 -20.26 -6.53
N SER A 258 11.78 -19.88 -6.16
CA SER A 258 10.83 -19.21 -7.05
C SER A 258 11.06 -17.71 -7.11
N ILE A 259 11.25 -17.06 -5.95
CA ILE A 259 11.39 -15.60 -5.88
C ILE A 259 12.77 -15.12 -6.35
N ARG A 260 13.84 -15.90 -6.13
CA ARG A 260 15.21 -15.48 -6.45
C ARG A 260 15.42 -15.15 -7.92
N PRO A 261 15.01 -15.97 -8.92
CA PRO A 261 15.15 -15.62 -10.34
C PRO A 261 14.41 -14.34 -10.73
N ILE A 262 13.29 -14.06 -10.08
CA ILE A 262 12.50 -12.83 -10.29
C ILE A 262 13.30 -11.62 -9.79
N LEU A 263 13.86 -11.68 -8.60
CA LEU A 263 14.68 -10.61 -8.04
C LEU A 263 15.96 -10.36 -8.88
N ASP A 264 16.61 -11.42 -9.37
CA ASP A 264 17.77 -11.29 -10.25
C ASP A 264 17.40 -10.55 -11.56
N GLU A 265 16.24 -10.87 -12.17
CA GLU A 265 15.74 -10.17 -13.37
C GLU A 265 15.42 -8.70 -13.06
N LEU A 266 14.73 -8.42 -11.95
CA LEU A 266 14.40 -7.04 -11.55
C LEU A 266 15.67 -6.21 -11.28
N LYS A 267 16.66 -6.79 -10.59
CA LYS A 267 17.96 -6.16 -10.36
C LYS A 267 18.68 -5.88 -11.68
N ARG A 268 18.71 -6.84 -12.61
CA ARG A 268 19.31 -6.67 -13.95
C ARG A 268 18.64 -5.54 -14.75
N ARG A 269 17.37 -5.26 -14.47
CA ARG A 269 16.60 -4.16 -15.06
C ARG A 269 16.70 -2.84 -14.30
N GLY A 270 17.48 -2.78 -13.22
CA GLY A 270 17.69 -1.57 -12.44
C GLY A 270 16.48 -1.13 -11.60
N LEU A 271 15.67 -2.09 -11.14
CA LEU A 271 14.46 -1.86 -10.36
C LEU A 271 14.66 -2.16 -8.88
N MET A 272 13.85 -1.53 -8.02
CA MET A 272 13.69 -1.86 -6.62
C MET A 272 12.61 -2.93 -6.42
N PHE A 273 12.69 -3.71 -5.34
CA PHE A 273 11.62 -4.61 -4.91
C PHE A 273 11.04 -4.19 -3.55
N ILE A 274 9.72 -4.16 -3.46
CA ILE A 274 8.98 -3.95 -2.21
C ILE A 274 8.27 -5.25 -1.86
N ASP A 275 8.61 -5.83 -0.71
CA ASP A 275 7.92 -7.00 -0.16
C ASP A 275 6.68 -6.54 0.60
N ASN A 276 5.47 -6.86 0.09
CA ASN A 276 4.21 -6.53 0.75
C ASN A 276 3.99 -7.30 2.05
N ARG A 277 4.78 -8.36 2.27
CA ARG A 277 4.77 -9.20 3.47
C ARG A 277 3.38 -9.79 3.81
N ASP A 278 2.65 -10.27 2.81
CA ASP A 278 1.41 -11.04 3.02
C ASP A 278 1.65 -12.34 3.81
N SER A 279 2.89 -12.76 3.93
CA SER A 279 3.31 -13.87 4.80
C SER A 279 4.47 -13.46 5.68
N ARG A 280 4.41 -13.84 6.97
CA ARG A 280 5.56 -13.73 7.88
C ARG A 280 6.76 -14.59 7.42
N TYR A 281 6.52 -15.56 6.57
CA TYR A 281 7.54 -16.47 6.03
C TYR A 281 8.19 -15.96 4.74
N SER A 282 7.82 -14.76 4.26
CA SER A 282 8.44 -14.19 3.06
C SER A 282 9.96 -14.17 3.18
N ARG A 283 10.62 -14.58 2.10
CA ARG A 283 12.08 -14.54 1.92
C ARG A 283 12.51 -13.44 0.95
N ALA A 284 11.56 -12.72 0.36
CA ALA A 284 11.84 -11.79 -0.72
C ALA A 284 12.83 -10.68 -0.29
N ALA A 285 12.58 -10.00 0.83
CA ALA A 285 13.47 -8.93 1.32
C ALA A 285 14.88 -9.45 1.63
N SER A 286 15.02 -10.62 2.29
CA SER A 286 16.33 -11.21 2.59
C SER A 286 17.07 -11.66 1.34
N GLN A 287 16.38 -12.23 0.35
CA GLN A 287 16.95 -12.59 -0.95
C GLN A 287 17.40 -11.33 -1.73
N ALA A 288 16.60 -10.27 -1.75
CA ALA A 288 16.96 -9.00 -2.39
C ALA A 288 18.20 -8.40 -1.74
N GLN A 289 18.29 -8.39 -0.40
CA GLN A 289 19.48 -7.95 0.33
C GLN A 289 20.70 -8.80 -0.05
N GLY A 290 20.56 -10.12 -0.07
CA GLY A 290 21.66 -11.05 -0.40
C GLY A 290 22.26 -10.85 -1.79
N ILE A 291 21.51 -10.25 -2.73
CA ILE A 291 22.01 -9.89 -4.07
C ILE A 291 22.37 -8.41 -4.21
N ASN A 292 22.37 -7.63 -3.14
CA ASN A 292 22.56 -6.17 -3.18
C ASN A 292 21.57 -5.46 -4.14
N MET A 293 20.31 -5.83 -4.08
CA MET A 293 19.21 -5.16 -4.77
C MET A 293 18.55 -4.17 -3.83
N PRO A 294 18.15 -2.95 -4.26
CA PRO A 294 17.33 -2.07 -3.44
C PRO A 294 16.00 -2.73 -3.06
N TRP A 295 15.67 -2.70 -1.77
CA TRP A 295 14.46 -3.35 -1.24
C TRP A 295 13.83 -2.53 -0.11
N ALA A 296 12.53 -2.73 0.09
CA ALA A 296 11.80 -2.34 1.30
C ALA A 296 10.81 -3.44 1.69
N VAL A 297 10.34 -3.41 2.94
CA VAL A 297 9.38 -4.39 3.45
C VAL A 297 8.24 -3.71 4.17
N ASN A 298 7.01 -4.15 3.89
CA ASN A 298 5.82 -3.65 4.55
C ASN A 298 5.84 -4.00 6.05
N ASN A 299 5.62 -3.01 6.89
CA ASN A 299 5.47 -3.18 8.34
C ASN A 299 4.02 -3.40 8.78
N GLY A 300 3.05 -3.15 7.90
CA GLY A 300 1.63 -3.40 8.10
C GLY A 300 0.75 -2.65 7.12
N TYR A 301 -0.40 -3.24 6.79
CA TYR A 301 -1.46 -2.53 6.08
C TYR A 301 -2.20 -1.62 7.07
N VAL A 302 -2.44 -0.38 6.67
CA VAL A 302 -3.16 0.59 7.51
C VAL A 302 -4.68 0.47 7.37
N ASP A 303 -5.16 -0.25 6.37
CA ASP A 303 -6.57 -0.35 6.00
C ASP A 303 -7.07 -1.80 5.91
N ASN A 304 -6.62 -2.68 6.80
CA ASN A 304 -7.19 -4.03 6.94
C ASN A 304 -8.66 -3.99 7.33
N ASN A 305 -9.06 -2.99 8.09
CA ASN A 305 -10.45 -2.62 8.31
C ASN A 305 -10.68 -1.21 7.74
N LEU A 306 -11.74 -1.03 6.94
CA LEU A 306 -12.07 0.22 6.25
C LEU A 306 -12.84 1.21 7.14
N ASP A 307 -12.72 1.09 8.44
CA ASP A 307 -13.20 2.07 9.41
C ASP A 307 -12.13 3.14 9.69
N ALA A 308 -12.53 4.41 9.74
CA ALA A 308 -11.60 5.53 9.90
C ALA A 308 -10.81 5.49 11.22
N GLU A 309 -11.44 5.04 12.30
CA GLU A 309 -10.80 4.90 13.61
C GLU A 309 -9.75 3.79 13.59
N ASN A 310 -10.07 2.64 13.00
CA ASN A 310 -9.10 1.55 12.83
C ASN A 310 -7.92 1.95 11.96
N ILE A 311 -8.14 2.70 10.87
CA ILE A 311 -7.06 3.23 10.04
C ILE A 311 -6.16 4.17 10.86
N ALA A 312 -6.74 5.05 11.68
CA ALA A 312 -5.97 5.95 12.55
C ALA A 312 -5.14 5.16 13.59
N ILE A 313 -5.69 4.08 14.17
CA ILE A 313 -4.95 3.19 15.07
C ILE A 313 -3.76 2.56 14.35
N GLN A 314 -3.94 2.05 13.12
CA GLN A 314 -2.84 1.43 12.36
C GLN A 314 -1.76 2.44 11.94
N LEU A 315 -2.13 3.67 11.62
CA LEU A 315 -1.17 4.76 11.37
C LEU A 315 -0.35 5.09 12.63
N ASN A 316 -0.99 5.11 13.82
CA ASN A 316 -0.28 5.29 15.08
C ASN A 316 0.66 4.12 15.41
N GLU A 317 0.28 2.87 15.10
CA GLU A 317 1.17 1.71 15.24
C GLU A 317 2.39 1.82 14.31
N LEU A 318 2.19 2.36 13.10
CA LEU A 318 3.30 2.63 12.18
C LEU A 318 4.26 3.68 12.73
N GLU A 319 3.77 4.73 13.40
CA GLU A 319 4.59 5.72 14.10
C GLU A 319 5.42 5.09 15.22
N LYS A 320 4.82 4.21 16.04
CA LYS A 320 5.53 3.48 17.11
C LYS A 320 6.67 2.64 16.52
N ARG A 321 6.43 1.97 15.40
CA ARG A 321 7.48 1.19 14.69
C ARG A 321 8.59 2.10 14.16
N ALA A 322 8.22 3.21 13.52
CA ALA A 322 9.20 4.18 13.03
C ALA A 322 10.04 4.77 14.16
N ARG A 323 9.44 5.07 15.30
CA ARG A 323 10.17 5.55 16.49
C ARG A 323 11.17 4.51 17.00
N ALA A 324 10.80 3.23 17.04
CA ALA A 324 11.65 2.15 17.52
C ALA A 324 12.77 1.78 16.51
N GLN A 325 12.49 1.82 15.20
CA GLN A 325 13.38 1.31 14.15
C GLN A 325 13.96 2.40 13.24
N ARG A 326 13.67 3.67 13.50
CA ARG A 326 14.04 4.85 12.70
C ARG A 326 13.37 4.92 11.33
N THR A 327 12.85 3.82 10.82
CA THR A 327 12.14 3.75 9.54
C THR A 327 10.97 2.79 9.61
N ALA A 328 9.86 3.11 8.93
CA ALA A 328 8.75 2.20 8.73
C ALA A 328 8.11 2.41 7.36
N LEU A 329 7.59 1.33 6.75
CA LEU A 329 6.76 1.34 5.55
C LEU A 329 5.36 0.86 5.89
N GLY A 330 4.35 1.68 5.66
CA GLY A 330 2.95 1.28 5.69
C GLY A 330 2.41 1.08 4.27
N MET A 331 1.61 0.03 4.06
CA MET A 331 0.87 -0.14 2.82
C MET A 331 -0.61 0.12 3.03
N ALA A 332 -1.27 0.57 1.97
CA ALA A 332 -2.68 0.89 1.94
C ALA A 332 -3.28 0.59 0.56
N ARG A 333 -4.59 0.47 0.49
CA ARG A 333 -5.34 0.39 -0.76
C ARG A 333 -6.00 1.74 -1.07
N SER A 334 -6.35 1.95 -2.34
CA SER A 334 -6.89 3.23 -2.84
C SER A 334 -8.37 3.45 -2.50
N TYR A 335 -8.81 3.13 -1.27
CA TYR A 335 -10.16 3.43 -0.82
C TYR A 335 -10.32 4.90 -0.43
N PRO A 336 -11.47 5.53 -0.68
CA PRO A 336 -11.69 6.94 -0.33
C PRO A 336 -11.45 7.27 1.14
N VAL A 337 -11.88 6.41 2.06
CA VAL A 337 -11.68 6.59 3.51
C VAL A 337 -10.20 6.48 3.87
N THR A 338 -9.47 5.56 3.26
CA THR A 338 -8.02 5.37 3.45
C THR A 338 -7.23 6.60 2.98
N ILE A 339 -7.52 7.09 1.76
CA ILE A 339 -6.88 8.28 1.19
C ILE A 339 -7.11 9.49 2.10
N GLN A 340 -8.36 9.70 2.57
CA GLN A 340 -8.68 10.80 3.46
C GLN A 340 -7.96 10.68 4.81
N ALA A 341 -7.91 9.50 5.41
CA ALA A 341 -7.23 9.27 6.67
C ALA A 341 -5.72 9.54 6.56
N ILE A 342 -5.07 9.04 5.50
CA ILE A 342 -3.64 9.29 5.25
C ILE A 342 -3.37 10.79 5.04
N LYS A 343 -4.22 11.50 4.28
CA LYS A 343 -4.10 12.94 4.04
C LYS A 343 -4.12 13.73 5.34
N VAL A 344 -5.10 13.46 6.21
CA VAL A 344 -5.25 14.16 7.50
C VAL A 344 -4.08 13.80 8.44
N TRP A 345 -3.72 12.54 8.54
CA TRP A 345 -2.62 12.07 9.36
C TRP A 345 -1.27 12.68 8.95
N ALA A 346 -1.00 12.76 7.65
CA ALA A 346 0.24 13.30 7.12
C ALA A 346 0.41 14.80 7.41
N ALA A 347 -0.68 15.57 7.47
CA ALA A 347 -0.64 17.00 7.67
C ALA A 347 -0.05 17.42 9.03
N THR A 348 -0.10 16.55 10.04
CA THR A 348 0.40 16.83 11.40
C THR A 348 1.57 15.91 11.80
N LEU A 349 2.15 15.20 10.84
CA LEU A 349 3.15 14.16 11.13
C LEU A 349 4.46 14.75 11.67
N GLU A 350 4.91 15.89 11.13
CA GLU A 350 6.15 16.56 11.55
C GLU A 350 6.05 17.08 12.99
N GLU A 351 4.89 17.60 13.40
CA GLU A 351 4.63 18.05 14.77
C GLU A 351 4.79 16.92 15.81
N ARG A 352 4.59 15.67 15.36
CA ARG A 352 4.75 14.46 16.21
C ARG A 352 6.18 13.88 16.16
N GLY A 353 7.10 14.53 15.45
CA GLY A 353 8.52 14.15 15.39
C GLY A 353 8.83 13.08 14.33
N PHE A 354 8.05 13.02 13.27
CA PHE A 354 8.27 12.14 12.12
C PHE A 354 8.36 12.92 10.82
N VAL A 355 8.93 12.30 9.80
CA VAL A 355 8.91 12.84 8.44
C VAL A 355 8.37 11.82 7.46
N LEU A 356 7.41 12.25 6.62
CA LEU A 356 6.90 11.46 5.52
C LEU A 356 7.90 11.47 4.37
N VAL A 357 8.35 10.30 3.94
CA VAL A 357 9.36 10.16 2.88
C VAL A 357 8.88 9.20 1.79
N PRO A 358 9.36 9.36 0.55
CA PRO A 358 9.15 8.39 -0.52
C PRO A 358 9.74 7.02 -0.16
N VAL A 359 9.18 5.93 -0.72
CA VAL A 359 9.64 4.56 -0.39
C VAL A 359 11.11 4.34 -0.75
N THR A 360 11.61 4.92 -1.84
CA THR A 360 13.03 4.79 -2.21
C THR A 360 13.97 5.37 -1.15
N SER A 361 13.53 6.35 -0.37
CA SER A 361 14.32 6.98 0.71
C SER A 361 14.63 6.06 1.89
N ILE A 362 13.87 4.97 2.05
CA ILE A 362 14.10 3.96 3.12
C ILE A 362 14.66 2.64 2.60
N ALA A 363 14.98 2.55 1.30
CA ALA A 363 15.47 1.34 0.68
C ALA A 363 16.73 0.80 1.38
N GLY A 364 16.69 -0.49 1.75
CA GLY A 364 17.79 -1.18 2.43
C GLY A 364 18.10 -0.70 3.85
N GLN A 365 17.22 0.12 4.45
CA GLN A 365 17.46 0.71 5.78
C GLN A 365 16.56 0.13 6.88
N GLN A 366 15.63 -0.72 6.52
CA GLN A 366 14.78 -1.44 7.45
C GLN A 366 15.50 -2.67 8.00
N ALA A 367 15.20 -3.03 9.25
CA ALA A 367 15.60 -4.34 9.76
C ALA A 367 14.86 -5.45 8.98
N LEU A 368 15.57 -6.51 8.63
CA LEU A 368 14.92 -7.69 8.07
C LEU A 368 13.93 -8.28 9.08
N PRO A 369 12.74 -8.69 8.63
CA PRO A 369 11.80 -9.42 9.49
C PRO A 369 12.46 -10.71 10.03
N ARG A 370 12.26 -10.94 11.32
CA ARG A 370 12.65 -12.21 11.98
C ARG A 370 11.60 -13.28 11.75
#